data_ba49bdeaa62da6577a6b4aaf19fbfa33
#
_entry.id   ba49bdeaa62da6577a6b4aaf19fbfa33
#
_cell.length_a   1.000
_cell.length_b   1.000
_cell.length_c   1.000
_cell.angle_alpha   90.00
_cell.angle_beta   90.00
_cell.angle_gamma   90.00
#
_symmetry.space_group_name_H-M   'P 1'
#
loop_
_entity.id
_entity.type
_entity.pdbx_description
1 polymer ?
#
loop_
_entity_poly.entity_id
_entity_poly.type
_entity_poly.pdbx_seq_one_letter_code
_entity_poly.pdbx_strand_id
1 'polypeptide(L)'
;MNAFRNLNRPVAQAFDKEIIKVEKFVITGGKPLHGEVTISGAKNAAVGILPATILAADVCVIENLPDISDVAVSLKILNTLGAQVKMLNRNTYEIDTTHLTGTNVPDDLSRQMRASYYFLGALLSRFGRAQVAMPGGCNLGPRPIDQQIGRASCRERV
;
A
#
# COMPACT_ATOMS: atom_id res chain seq x y z
N MET A 1 -22.74 -15.12 9.14
CA MET A 1 -22.38 -14.89 10.56
C MET A 1 -21.32 -15.92 10.94
N ASN A 2 -20.04 -15.64 10.80
CA ASN A 2 -18.86 -16.26 11.44
C ASN A 2 -17.58 -15.93 10.65
N ALA A 3 -17.20 -14.65 10.63
CA ALA A 3 -15.93 -14.20 10.01
C ALA A 3 -14.93 -13.62 11.03
N PHE A 4 -15.19 -13.78 12.34
CA PHE A 4 -14.40 -13.15 13.42
C PHE A 4 -13.59 -14.15 14.26
N ARG A 5 -12.92 -15.12 13.67
CA ARG A 5 -11.96 -15.96 14.40
C ARG A 5 -10.59 -15.86 13.75
N ASN A 6 -9.72 -15.11 14.38
CA ASN A 6 -8.25 -15.07 14.38
C ASN A 6 -7.65 -13.68 14.21
N LEU A 7 -7.80 -12.85 15.23
CA LEU A 7 -7.14 -11.54 15.33
C LEU A 7 -5.63 -11.61 15.65
N ASN A 8 -5.05 -12.82 15.82
CA ASN A 8 -3.64 -13.01 16.16
C ASN A 8 -2.81 -13.67 15.03
N ARG A 9 -3.25 -13.57 13.78
CA ARG A 9 -2.43 -14.06 12.66
C ARG A 9 -1.37 -13.01 12.30
N PRO A 10 -0.08 -13.40 12.18
CA PRO A 10 0.91 -12.53 11.59
C PRO A 10 0.46 -12.15 10.16
N VAL A 11 0.71 -10.89 9.78
CA VAL A 11 0.28 -10.31 8.49
C VAL A 11 0.68 -11.20 7.30
N ALA A 12 1.82 -11.87 7.37
CA ALA A 12 2.27 -12.83 6.36
C ALA A 12 1.29 -13.99 6.10
N GLN A 13 0.51 -14.41 7.11
CA GLN A 13 -0.48 -15.49 6.95
C GLN A 13 -1.85 -15.00 6.44
N ALA A 14 -2.12 -13.69 6.54
CA ALA A 14 -3.36 -13.12 6.03
C ALA A 14 -3.36 -12.94 4.50
N PHE A 15 -2.17 -12.93 3.87
CA PHE A 15 -2.02 -12.70 2.43
C PHE A 15 -1.97 -13.98 1.57
N ASP A 16 -1.88 -15.17 2.18
CA ASP A 16 -1.65 -16.43 1.42
C ASP A 16 -2.92 -17.14 0.94
N LYS A 17 -4.11 -16.59 1.15
CA LYS A 17 -5.36 -17.18 0.65
C LYS A 17 -6.34 -16.10 0.23
N GLU A 18 -6.25 -15.68 -1.00
CA GLU A 18 -7.42 -15.43 -1.87
C GLU A 18 -6.94 -15.06 -3.26
N ILE A 19 -6.69 -16.10 -4.03
CA ILE A 19 -6.62 -16.04 -5.50
C ILE A 19 -7.98 -15.59 -5.99
N ILE A 20 -8.03 -14.37 -6.52
CA ILE A 20 -8.98 -13.82 -7.48
C ILE A 20 -10.31 -14.63 -7.57
N LYS A 21 -11.18 -14.45 -6.59
CA LYS A 21 -12.60 -14.65 -6.83
C LYS A 21 -13.03 -13.51 -7.75
N VAL A 22 -13.32 -13.81 -8.98
CA VAL A 22 -13.97 -12.86 -9.88
C VAL A 22 -15.36 -12.59 -9.32
N GLU A 23 -15.51 -11.55 -8.53
CA GLU A 23 -16.79 -11.12 -8.01
C GLU A 23 -17.52 -10.35 -9.09
N LYS A 24 -18.81 -10.65 -9.24
CA LYS A 24 -19.69 -10.00 -10.20
C LYS A 24 -20.71 -9.16 -9.45
N PHE A 25 -20.71 -7.87 -9.72
CA PHE A 25 -21.78 -7.00 -9.25
C PHE A 25 -22.99 -7.09 -10.18
N VAL A 26 -24.15 -7.44 -9.65
CA VAL A 26 -25.43 -7.37 -10.36
C VAL A 26 -26.26 -6.27 -9.69
N ILE A 27 -26.49 -5.18 -10.41
CA ILE A 27 -27.15 -3.99 -9.89
C ILE A 27 -28.49 -3.81 -10.60
N THR A 28 -29.58 -3.83 -9.83
CA THR A 28 -30.91 -3.48 -10.31
C THR A 28 -31.27 -2.11 -9.75
N GLY A 29 -31.32 -1.09 -10.62
CA GLY A 29 -31.64 0.28 -10.25
C GLY A 29 -33.16 0.52 -10.11
N GLY A 30 -33.54 1.80 -10.03
CA GLY A 30 -34.95 2.25 -10.08
C GLY A 30 -35.62 2.46 -8.72
N LYS A 31 -34.90 2.27 -7.60
CA LYS A 31 -35.39 2.61 -6.25
C LYS A 31 -34.54 3.71 -5.64
N PRO A 32 -35.15 4.77 -5.04
CA PRO A 32 -34.41 5.77 -4.30
C PRO A 32 -33.78 5.11 -3.06
N LEU A 33 -32.52 5.46 -2.79
CA LEU A 33 -31.78 4.95 -1.63
C LEU A 33 -31.91 5.96 -0.49
N HIS A 34 -32.20 5.46 0.71
CA HIS A 34 -32.23 6.21 1.96
C HIS A 34 -31.39 5.47 2.99
N GLY A 35 -30.53 6.18 3.72
CA GLY A 35 -29.69 5.61 4.76
C GLY A 35 -28.43 6.41 5.02
N GLU A 36 -27.64 5.98 5.98
CA GLU A 36 -26.36 6.55 6.35
C GLU A 36 -25.23 5.60 5.97
N VAL A 37 -24.13 6.16 5.47
CA VAL A 37 -22.92 5.43 5.10
C VAL A 37 -21.74 6.00 5.85
N THR A 38 -21.03 5.16 6.61
CA THR A 38 -19.76 5.53 7.21
C THR A 38 -18.68 5.52 6.15
N ILE A 39 -18.09 6.69 5.90
CA ILE A 39 -17.02 6.85 4.90
C ILE A 39 -15.71 6.28 5.44
N SER A 40 -15.09 5.37 4.70
CA SER A 40 -13.74 4.86 4.97
C SER A 40 -12.67 5.89 4.58
N GLY A 41 -11.43 5.68 5.03
CA GLY A 41 -10.29 6.49 4.62
C GLY A 41 -10.09 6.50 3.10
N ALA A 42 -9.50 7.59 2.60
CA ALA A 42 -9.30 7.79 1.18
C ALA A 42 -8.16 6.89 0.63
N LYS A 43 -8.42 6.17 -0.46
CA LYS A 43 -7.43 5.35 -1.15
C LYS A 43 -6.13 6.12 -1.44
N ASN A 44 -6.24 7.28 -2.05
CA ASN A 44 -5.08 8.06 -2.50
C ASN A 44 -4.25 8.61 -1.33
N ALA A 45 -4.87 8.89 -0.20
CA ALA A 45 -4.15 9.24 1.03
C ALA A 45 -3.38 8.04 1.56
N ALA A 46 -4.03 6.88 1.67
CA ALA A 46 -3.42 5.66 2.19
C ALA A 46 -2.16 5.25 1.39
N VAL A 47 -2.24 5.23 0.04
CA VAL A 47 -1.09 4.83 -0.80
C VAL A 47 0.06 5.84 -0.80
N GLY A 48 -0.16 7.07 -0.35
CA GLY A 48 0.90 8.05 -0.12
C GLY A 48 1.49 7.95 1.30
N ILE A 49 0.63 7.80 2.31
CA ILE A 49 1.04 7.77 3.73
C ILE A 49 1.83 6.48 4.04
N LEU A 50 1.41 5.33 3.53
CA LEU A 50 2.09 4.06 3.81
C LEU A 50 3.57 4.06 3.40
N PRO A 51 3.97 4.45 2.18
CA PRO A 51 5.38 4.61 1.85
C PRO A 51 6.08 5.69 2.68
N ALA A 52 5.37 6.76 3.09
CA ALA A 52 5.96 7.82 3.89
C ALA A 52 6.37 7.38 5.30
N THR A 53 5.81 6.29 5.84
CA THR A 53 6.27 5.71 7.12
C THR A 53 7.75 5.33 7.09
N ILE A 54 8.30 5.00 5.92
CA ILE A 54 9.73 4.72 5.72
C ILE A 54 10.60 5.91 6.19
N LEU A 55 10.13 7.14 6.00
CA LEU A 55 10.87 8.35 6.34
C LEU A 55 10.91 8.61 7.84
N ALA A 56 9.94 8.11 8.60
CA ALA A 56 9.90 8.30 10.06
C ALA A 56 11.04 7.55 10.77
N ALA A 57 11.47 6.40 10.26
CA ALA A 57 12.46 5.52 10.87
C ALA A 57 12.08 5.12 12.32
N ASP A 58 10.81 4.99 12.59
CA ASP A 58 10.21 4.78 13.90
C ASP A 58 8.90 3.98 13.77
N VAL A 59 8.22 3.76 14.88
CA VAL A 59 6.90 3.14 14.93
C VAL A 59 5.82 4.16 14.57
N CYS A 60 5.03 3.85 13.56
CA CYS A 60 3.89 4.66 13.12
C CYS A 60 2.59 3.88 13.32
N VAL A 61 1.58 4.49 13.90
CA VAL A 61 0.21 3.96 13.94
C VAL A 61 -0.63 4.71 12.93
N ILE A 62 -1.17 3.98 11.94
CA ILE A 62 -1.99 4.55 10.88
C ILE A 62 -3.42 4.03 11.05
N GLU A 63 -4.33 4.95 11.29
CA GLU A 63 -5.74 4.68 11.51
C GLU A 63 -6.58 4.93 10.26
N ASN A 64 -7.77 4.36 10.24
CA ASN A 64 -8.77 4.55 9.19
C ASN A 64 -8.26 4.21 7.78
N LEU A 65 -7.40 3.19 7.65
CA LEU A 65 -7.00 2.67 6.36
C LEU A 65 -8.18 1.95 5.69
N PRO A 66 -8.47 2.22 4.40
CA PRO A 66 -9.51 1.51 3.68
C PRO A 66 -9.12 0.06 3.42
N ASP A 67 -10.09 -0.84 3.49
CA ASP A 67 -9.91 -2.28 3.19
C ASP A 67 -9.95 -2.50 1.67
N ILE A 68 -8.83 -2.24 1.01
CA ILE A 68 -8.66 -2.33 -0.44
C ILE A 68 -7.33 -3.00 -0.82
N SER A 69 -7.27 -3.56 -2.03
CA SER A 69 -6.09 -4.28 -2.54
C SER A 69 -4.81 -3.45 -2.51
N ASP A 70 -4.86 -2.17 -2.87
CA ASP A 70 -3.68 -1.29 -2.90
C ASP A 70 -3.06 -1.10 -1.50
N VAL A 71 -3.89 -1.03 -0.45
CA VAL A 71 -3.40 -0.98 0.94
C VAL A 71 -2.73 -2.30 1.31
N ALA A 72 -3.36 -3.43 1.00
CA ALA A 72 -2.80 -4.75 1.27
C ALA A 72 -1.43 -4.95 0.56
N VAL A 73 -1.32 -4.56 -0.72
CA VAL A 73 -0.06 -4.60 -1.47
C VAL A 73 0.99 -3.68 -0.86
N SER A 74 0.61 -2.46 -0.44
CA SER A 74 1.55 -1.52 0.20
C SER A 74 2.11 -2.07 1.51
N LEU A 75 1.25 -2.66 2.35
CA LEU A 75 1.67 -3.29 3.62
C LEU A 75 2.58 -4.50 3.36
N LYS A 76 2.30 -5.29 2.32
CA LYS A 76 3.14 -6.41 1.90
C LYS A 76 4.52 -5.93 1.42
N ILE A 77 4.58 -4.84 0.65
CA ILE A 77 5.85 -4.22 0.24
C ILE A 77 6.65 -3.79 1.47
N LEU A 78 6.04 -3.06 2.42
CA LEU A 78 6.71 -2.63 3.64
C LEU A 78 7.28 -3.81 4.43
N ASN A 79 6.51 -4.87 4.59
CA ASN A 79 6.98 -6.09 5.27
C ASN A 79 8.16 -6.75 4.53
N THR A 80 8.12 -6.81 3.20
CA THR A 80 9.20 -7.38 2.38
C THR A 80 10.47 -6.53 2.46
N LEU A 81 10.34 -5.21 2.62
CA LEU A 81 11.48 -4.31 2.83
C LEU A 81 12.07 -4.39 4.24
N GLY A 82 11.44 -5.13 5.15
CA GLY A 82 11.92 -5.37 6.52
C GLY A 82 11.19 -4.55 7.60
N ALA A 83 10.11 -3.86 7.27
CA ALA A 83 9.25 -3.25 8.28
C ALA A 83 8.44 -4.33 9.02
N GLN A 84 8.20 -4.12 10.30
CA GLN A 84 7.27 -4.95 11.06
C GLN A 84 5.87 -4.34 10.97
N VAL A 85 4.95 -5.07 10.38
CA VAL A 85 3.57 -4.61 10.16
C VAL A 85 2.63 -5.45 11.02
N LYS A 86 1.89 -4.79 11.90
CA LYS A 86 0.94 -5.42 12.82
C LYS A 86 -0.42 -4.78 12.68
N MET A 87 -1.44 -5.61 12.46
CA MET A 87 -2.82 -5.18 12.46
C MET A 87 -3.30 -5.04 13.91
N LEU A 88 -3.69 -3.84 14.32
CA LEU A 88 -4.27 -3.56 15.63
C LEU A 88 -5.78 -3.78 15.63
N ASN A 89 -6.43 -3.35 14.56
CA ASN A 89 -7.85 -3.62 14.28
C ASN A 89 -8.09 -3.62 12.76
N ARG A 90 -9.34 -3.74 12.32
CA ARG A 90 -9.70 -3.88 10.92
C ARG A 90 -9.11 -2.79 10.01
N ASN A 91 -9.00 -1.56 10.51
CA ASN A 91 -8.62 -0.39 9.72
C ASN A 91 -7.41 0.36 10.30
N THR A 92 -6.70 -0.24 11.28
CA THR A 92 -5.57 0.39 11.97
C THR A 92 -4.38 -0.57 11.98
N TYR A 93 -3.23 -0.06 11.56
CA TYR A 93 -1.98 -0.80 11.50
C TYR A 93 -0.87 -0.07 12.23
N GLU A 94 -0.09 -0.82 12.99
CA GLU A 94 1.18 -0.40 13.55
C GLU A 94 2.29 -0.84 12.58
N ILE A 95 3.13 0.10 12.19
CA ILE A 95 4.18 -0.10 11.20
C ILE A 95 5.48 0.38 11.81
N ASP A 96 6.36 -0.55 12.15
CA ASP A 96 7.69 -0.26 12.63
C ASP A 96 8.70 -0.33 11.49
N THR A 97 9.30 0.80 11.17
CA THR A 97 10.31 0.93 10.13
C THR A 97 11.71 1.18 10.68
N THR A 98 11.92 1.07 12.00
CA THR A 98 13.20 1.32 12.67
C THR A 98 14.34 0.51 12.06
N HIS A 99 14.12 -0.77 11.84
CA HIS A 99 15.12 -1.72 11.32
C HIS A 99 14.94 -2.04 9.83
N LEU A 100 14.19 -1.24 9.08
CA LEU A 100 14.01 -1.41 7.66
C LEU A 100 15.35 -1.20 6.92
N THR A 101 15.76 -2.19 6.11
CA THR A 101 17.03 -2.19 5.37
C THR A 101 16.85 -2.43 3.87
N GLY A 102 15.70 -2.97 3.47
CA GLY A 102 15.42 -3.28 2.07
C GLY A 102 15.27 -2.01 1.22
N THR A 103 15.93 -2.01 0.06
CA THR A 103 15.85 -0.91 -0.92
C THR A 103 15.33 -1.35 -2.28
N ASN A 104 14.96 -2.64 -2.40
CA ASN A 104 14.44 -3.23 -3.62
C ASN A 104 12.99 -3.68 -3.40
N VAL A 105 12.06 -3.02 -4.09
CA VAL A 105 10.65 -3.41 -4.10
C VAL A 105 10.46 -4.54 -5.11
N PRO A 106 9.91 -5.70 -4.71
CA PRO A 106 9.72 -6.84 -5.62
C PRO A 106 8.89 -6.48 -6.85
N ASP A 107 9.31 -6.98 -8.00
CA ASP A 107 8.70 -6.69 -9.30
C ASP A 107 7.23 -7.11 -9.37
N ASP A 108 6.91 -8.27 -8.81
CA ASP A 108 5.55 -8.82 -8.77
C ASP A 108 4.61 -7.91 -7.96
N LEU A 109 5.07 -7.34 -6.85
CA LEU A 109 4.29 -6.39 -6.04
C LEU A 109 4.22 -5.00 -6.70
N SER A 110 5.30 -4.52 -7.29
CA SER A 110 5.32 -3.24 -8.02
C SER A 110 4.31 -3.24 -9.16
N ARG A 111 4.17 -4.35 -9.87
CA ARG A 111 3.25 -4.49 -11.00
C ARG A 111 1.78 -4.60 -10.60
N GLN A 112 1.48 -4.99 -9.37
CA GLN A 112 0.10 -5.10 -8.86
C GLN A 112 -0.52 -3.75 -8.55
N MET A 113 0.31 -2.73 -8.28
CA MET A 113 -0.17 -1.42 -7.84
C MET A 113 0.55 -0.31 -8.59
N ARG A 114 -0.24 0.60 -9.18
CA ARG A 114 0.34 1.75 -9.85
C ARG A 114 1.12 2.69 -8.91
N ALA A 115 0.60 2.90 -7.70
CA ALA A 115 1.20 3.79 -6.72
C ALA A 115 2.52 3.25 -6.12
N SER A 116 3.04 2.10 -6.59
CA SER A 116 4.32 1.53 -6.15
C SER A 116 5.50 2.51 -6.33
N TYR A 117 5.43 3.45 -7.28
CA TYR A 117 6.47 4.46 -7.47
C TYR A 117 6.62 5.44 -6.29
N TYR A 118 5.66 5.56 -5.39
CA TYR A 118 5.83 6.37 -4.17
C TYR A 118 6.92 5.80 -3.26
N PHE A 119 7.12 4.49 -3.27
CA PHE A 119 8.23 3.84 -2.55
C PHE A 119 9.59 4.31 -3.06
N LEU A 120 9.73 4.65 -4.36
CA LEU A 120 10.97 5.17 -4.94
C LEU A 120 11.43 6.42 -4.18
N GLY A 121 10.54 7.41 -3.99
CA GLY A 121 10.86 8.65 -3.30
C GLY A 121 11.23 8.44 -1.83
N ALA A 122 10.47 7.60 -1.12
CA ALA A 122 10.70 7.33 0.29
C ALA A 122 12.02 6.57 0.53
N LEU A 123 12.29 5.53 -0.25
CA LEU A 123 13.52 4.74 -0.14
C LEU A 123 14.76 5.55 -0.54
N LEU A 124 14.66 6.32 -1.64
CA LEU A 124 15.76 7.17 -2.09
C LEU A 124 16.11 8.24 -1.05
N SER A 125 15.08 8.85 -0.42
CA SER A 125 15.30 9.87 0.61
C SER A 125 15.93 9.31 1.88
N ARG A 126 15.63 8.06 2.26
CA ARG A 126 16.18 7.46 3.47
C ARG A 126 17.53 6.79 3.25
N PHE A 127 17.71 6.11 2.11
CA PHE A 127 18.87 5.21 1.89
C PHE A 127 19.81 5.70 0.77
N GLY A 128 19.49 6.78 0.06
CA GLY A 128 20.25 7.27 -1.10
C GLY A 128 20.16 6.34 -2.32
N ARG A 129 19.43 5.23 -2.23
CA ARG A 129 19.24 4.27 -3.33
C ARG A 129 17.88 3.59 -3.23
N ALA A 130 17.29 3.29 -4.38
CA ALA A 130 16.05 2.54 -4.45
C ALA A 130 15.95 1.79 -5.79
N GLN A 131 15.32 0.63 -5.77
CA GLN A 131 14.97 -0.12 -6.97
C GLN A 131 13.49 -0.45 -6.93
N VAL A 132 12.75 0.02 -7.91
CA VAL A 132 11.31 -0.21 -8.05
C VAL A 132 11.04 -0.52 -9.51
N ALA A 133 10.40 -1.66 -9.80
CA ALA A 133 10.00 -1.97 -11.18
C ALA A 133 8.97 -0.95 -11.70
N MET A 134 8.90 -0.83 -13.01
CA MET A 134 7.89 0.03 -13.63
C MET A 134 6.49 -0.36 -13.12
N PRO A 135 5.71 0.62 -12.64
CA PRO A 135 4.43 0.35 -12.03
C PRO A 135 3.46 -0.28 -13.00
N GLY A 136 2.72 -1.27 -12.52
CA GLY A 136 1.61 -1.91 -13.21
C GLY A 136 0.27 -1.27 -12.87
N GLY A 137 -0.78 -2.08 -12.79
CA GLY A 137 -2.13 -1.66 -12.42
C GLY A 137 -3.00 -1.34 -13.64
N CYS A 138 -3.97 -0.45 -13.50
CA CYS A 138 -4.98 -0.16 -14.53
C CYS A 138 -4.39 0.23 -15.88
N ASN A 139 -4.80 -0.46 -16.94
CA ASN A 139 -4.38 -0.18 -18.32
C ASN A 139 -5.18 1.00 -18.92
N LEU A 140 -5.06 2.18 -18.31
CA LEU A 140 -5.72 3.43 -18.74
C LEU A 140 -4.79 4.33 -19.59
N GLY A 141 -3.92 3.71 -20.37
CA GLY A 141 -2.96 4.40 -21.24
C GLY A 141 -1.65 4.79 -20.55
N PRO A 142 -0.71 5.35 -21.32
CA PRO A 142 0.62 5.72 -20.84
C PRO A 142 0.51 6.81 -19.76
N ARG A 143 1.15 6.57 -18.65
CA ARG A 143 1.28 7.56 -17.56
C ARG A 143 2.74 7.62 -17.18
N PRO A 144 3.51 8.50 -17.81
CA PRO A 144 4.92 8.61 -17.59
C PRO A 144 5.26 9.01 -16.16
N ILE A 145 6.33 8.47 -15.61
CA ILE A 145 6.89 8.82 -14.29
C ILE A 145 8.23 9.57 -14.42
N ASP A 146 8.54 10.04 -15.62
CA ASP A 146 9.75 10.79 -15.96
C ASP A 146 9.93 12.05 -15.09
N GLN A 147 8.85 12.74 -14.77
CA GLN A 147 8.88 13.90 -13.87
C GLN A 147 9.33 13.53 -12.45
N GLN A 148 8.86 12.39 -11.92
CA GLN A 148 9.27 11.89 -10.62
C GLN A 148 10.74 11.45 -10.63
N ILE A 149 11.16 10.73 -11.68
CA ILE A 149 12.54 10.31 -11.87
C ILE A 149 13.45 11.52 -12.03
N GLY A 150 13.06 12.52 -12.82
CA GLY A 150 13.82 13.74 -13.02
C GLY A 150 14.04 14.50 -11.70
N ARG A 151 13.03 14.61 -10.86
CA ARG A 151 13.15 15.27 -9.54
C ARG A 151 14.04 14.49 -8.57
N ALA A 152 13.94 13.17 -8.56
CA ALA A 152 14.82 12.32 -7.77
C ALA A 152 16.28 12.47 -8.20
N SER A 153 16.55 12.43 -9.50
CA SER A 153 17.88 12.61 -10.08
C SER A 153 18.50 14.00 -9.79
N CYS A 154 17.70 15.05 -9.74
CA CYS A 154 18.19 16.38 -9.38
C CYS A 154 18.65 16.48 -7.92
N ARG A 155 18.11 15.67 -7.02
CA ARG A 155 18.48 15.67 -5.60
C ARG A 155 19.84 15.01 -5.33
N GLU A 156 20.28 14.13 -6.22
CA GLU A 156 21.60 13.47 -6.10
C GLU A 156 22.77 14.33 -6.62
N ARG A 157 22.50 15.51 -7.19
CA ARG A 157 23.52 16.41 -7.76
C ARG A 157 23.89 17.58 -6.85
N VAL A 158 23.51 17.53 -5.58
CA VAL A 158 23.90 18.57 -4.60
C VAL A 158 24.91 18.00 -3.62
#